data_36befac4bb7e21a84f71b3a55b54de41
#
_entry.id   36befac4bb7e21a84f71b3a55b54de41
#
_cell.length_a   1.000
_cell.length_b   1.000
_cell.length_c   1.000
_cell.angle_alpha   90.00
_cell.angle_beta   90.00
_cell.angle_gamma   90.00
#
_symmetry.space_group_name_H-M   'P 1'
#
loop_
_entity.id
_entity.type
_entity.pdbx_description
1 polymer ?
#
loop_
_entity_poly.entity_id
_entity_poly.type
_entity_poly.pdbx_seq_one_letter_code
_entity_poly.pdbx_strand_id
1 'polypeptide(L)'
;MAVTAELLRGGTRVYVDGRHRFGTDAMLLSDFCGVHRDWAACDLGSGCGIIPLRWHDAGHRGPCWGIELDPQGTALLQRAARESGAAHITPLSADLRALPPALPRAGLDLVSCNPPYFTGGFVSSKPGRGAARHELSCTIEDVCAAAALLLKDGGRLCLCNRPARLADCMVAMRLQGIEPKRLRFVRQRPEKTPWLFLLDGRRHGRPGLALMPDLVIEAAEGGFSAELLRVYGGPGRQARPDLPEKKGESGF
;
A
#
# COMPACT_ATOMS: atom_id res chain seq x y z
N MET A 1 -24.23 -0.71 2.61
CA MET A 1 -23.55 -0.70 3.93
C MET A 1 -23.31 0.75 4.32
N ALA A 2 -23.34 1.06 5.63
CA ALA A 2 -23.09 2.43 6.10
C ALA A 2 -21.65 2.86 5.78
N VAL A 3 -21.51 4.07 5.25
CA VAL A 3 -20.20 4.72 5.04
C VAL A 3 -19.88 5.54 6.29
N THR A 4 -18.70 5.35 6.86
CA THR A 4 -18.20 6.12 8.00
C THR A 4 -16.98 6.95 7.59
N ALA A 5 -16.73 8.05 8.31
CA ALA A 5 -15.58 8.90 8.07
C ALA A 5 -14.58 8.75 9.23
N GLU A 6 -13.33 8.54 8.90
CA GLU A 6 -12.19 8.63 9.80
C GLU A 6 -11.41 9.91 9.52
N LEU A 7 -10.79 10.49 10.54
CA LEU A 7 -9.99 11.71 10.41
C LEU A 7 -8.52 11.38 10.60
N LEU A 8 -7.70 11.76 9.63
CA LEU A 8 -6.25 11.79 9.77
C LEU A 8 -5.81 13.00 10.61
N ARG A 9 -4.54 13.03 11.00
CA ARG A 9 -4.01 14.06 11.92
C ARG A 9 -4.16 15.48 11.42
N GLY A 10 -3.92 15.74 10.14
CA GLY A 10 -4.06 17.06 9.51
C GLY A 10 -5.50 17.45 9.20
N GLY A 11 -6.47 16.60 9.56
CA GLY A 11 -7.89 16.84 9.32
C GLY A 11 -8.43 16.27 8.01
N THR A 12 -7.59 15.57 7.23
CA THR A 12 -8.02 14.88 6.02
C THR A 12 -9.02 13.79 6.36
N ARG A 13 -10.16 13.75 5.65
CA ARG A 13 -11.17 12.70 5.81
C ARG A 13 -10.84 11.49 4.98
N VAL A 14 -11.06 10.30 5.54
CA VAL A 14 -11.03 9.01 4.83
C VAL A 14 -12.39 8.36 5.00
N TYR A 15 -13.07 8.06 3.90
CA TYR A 15 -14.35 7.35 3.94
C TYR A 15 -14.12 5.86 3.79
N VAL A 16 -14.74 5.09 4.68
CA VAL A 16 -14.66 3.63 4.69
C VAL A 16 -16.05 3.02 4.72
N ASP A 17 -16.17 1.80 4.21
CA ASP A 17 -17.39 0.99 4.29
C ASP A 17 -17.06 -0.45 4.70
N GLY A 18 -18.03 -1.36 4.63
CA GLY A 18 -17.84 -2.77 5.02
C GLY A 18 -16.83 -3.53 4.14
N ARG A 19 -16.55 -3.06 2.92
CA ARG A 19 -15.65 -3.70 1.93
C ARG A 19 -14.32 -2.97 1.78
N HIS A 20 -14.34 -1.65 1.87
CA HIS A 20 -13.18 -0.78 1.68
C HIS A 20 -12.75 -0.19 3.02
N ARG A 21 -11.87 -0.92 3.68
CA ARG A 21 -11.21 -0.53 4.93
C ARG A 21 -9.71 -0.52 4.71
N PHE A 22 -9.00 0.07 5.62
CA PHE A 22 -7.54 0.04 5.63
C PHE A 22 -7.02 -0.49 6.96
N GLY A 23 -5.85 -1.10 6.93
CA GLY A 23 -5.16 -1.62 8.10
C GLY A 23 -3.85 -0.90 8.37
N THR A 24 -3.15 -1.39 9.38
CA THR A 24 -1.82 -0.92 9.76
C THR A 24 -0.81 -1.00 8.62
N ASP A 25 -0.91 -1.99 7.74
CA ASP A 25 -0.08 -2.19 6.56
C ASP A 25 -0.10 -0.98 5.61
N ALA A 26 -1.29 -0.48 5.27
CA ALA A 26 -1.43 0.71 4.42
C ALA A 26 -0.87 1.97 5.09
N MET A 27 -1.05 2.10 6.41
CA MET A 27 -0.48 3.19 7.21
C MET A 27 1.05 3.15 7.18
N LEU A 28 1.65 1.98 7.40
CA LEU A 28 3.09 1.77 7.37
C LEU A 28 3.67 1.98 5.97
N LEU A 29 3.01 1.45 4.93
CA LEU A 29 3.45 1.62 3.55
C LEU A 29 3.44 3.09 3.15
N SER A 30 2.38 3.83 3.47
CA SER A 30 2.29 5.27 3.13
C SER A 30 3.41 6.09 3.74
N ASP A 31 3.84 5.78 4.99
CA ASP A 31 4.98 6.41 5.65
C ASP A 31 6.33 5.97 5.02
N PHE A 32 6.49 4.66 4.75
CA PHE A 32 7.69 4.10 4.13
C PHE A 32 7.96 4.66 2.73
N CYS A 33 6.92 5.01 1.99
CA CYS A 33 7.02 5.65 0.69
C CYS A 33 7.85 6.94 0.74
N GLY A 34 7.74 7.72 1.82
CA GLY A 34 8.50 8.98 1.97
C GLY A 34 8.30 9.87 0.75
N VAL A 35 7.05 10.13 0.38
CA VAL A 35 6.70 10.96 -0.77
C VAL A 35 7.16 12.39 -0.56
N HIS A 36 7.78 13.01 -1.58
CA HIS A 36 8.12 14.42 -1.53
C HIS A 36 6.92 15.27 -1.95
N ARG A 37 6.93 16.53 -1.49
CA ARG A 37 5.82 17.48 -1.66
C ARG A 37 5.30 17.57 -3.10
N ASP A 38 6.20 17.62 -4.07
CA ASP A 38 5.87 17.96 -5.46
C ASP A 38 6.00 16.77 -6.43
N TRP A 39 6.25 15.55 -5.90
CA TRP A 39 6.38 14.37 -6.73
C TRP A 39 5.07 14.00 -7.43
N ALA A 40 5.18 13.53 -8.65
CA ALA A 40 4.08 12.85 -9.31
C ALA A 40 3.98 11.41 -8.79
N ALA A 41 2.85 11.04 -8.19
CA ALA A 41 2.68 9.77 -7.49
C ALA A 41 1.41 9.02 -7.90
N CYS A 42 1.42 7.70 -7.76
CA CYS A 42 0.25 6.87 -8.01
C CYS A 42 0.17 5.75 -6.97
N ASP A 43 -1.06 5.42 -6.54
CA ASP A 43 -1.35 4.26 -5.71
C ASP A 43 -2.19 3.26 -6.51
N LEU A 44 -1.66 2.05 -6.71
CA LEU A 44 -2.30 0.96 -7.45
C LEU A 44 -3.10 0.09 -6.49
N GLY A 45 -4.40 -0.11 -6.76
CA GLY A 45 -5.32 -0.77 -5.85
C GLY A 45 -5.61 0.10 -4.64
N SER A 46 -5.97 1.36 -4.88
CA SER A 46 -6.04 2.39 -3.82
C SER A 46 -7.18 2.17 -2.81
N GLY A 47 -8.15 1.29 -3.10
CA GLY A 47 -9.29 1.04 -2.22
C GLY A 47 -10.04 2.33 -1.88
N CYS A 48 -10.19 2.62 -0.59
CA CYS A 48 -10.77 3.88 -0.11
C CYS A 48 -9.82 5.10 -0.22
N GLY A 49 -8.61 4.91 -0.74
CA GLY A 49 -7.64 5.97 -0.97
C GLY A 49 -6.82 6.37 0.25
N ILE A 50 -6.68 5.49 1.23
CA ILE A 50 -5.94 5.81 2.46
C ILE A 50 -4.51 6.28 2.18
N ILE A 51 -3.78 5.64 1.24
CA ILE A 51 -2.38 5.99 0.95
C ILE A 51 -2.27 7.41 0.34
N PRO A 52 -2.93 7.75 -0.78
CA PRO A 52 -2.88 9.10 -1.33
C PRO A 52 -3.43 10.17 -0.39
N LEU A 53 -4.46 9.88 0.41
CA LEU A 53 -5.00 10.81 1.39
C LEU A 53 -4.01 11.06 2.54
N ARG A 54 -3.28 10.05 2.99
CA ARG A 54 -2.19 10.23 3.97
C ARG A 54 -1.04 11.07 3.42
N TRP A 55 -0.69 10.89 2.15
CA TRP A 55 0.31 11.76 1.51
C TRP A 55 -0.15 13.21 1.49
N HIS A 56 -1.42 13.46 1.13
CA HIS A 56 -2.01 14.80 1.20
C HIS A 56 -1.96 15.37 2.61
N ASP A 57 -2.37 14.59 3.62
CA ASP A 57 -2.37 14.97 5.03
C ASP A 57 -0.96 15.32 5.53
N ALA A 58 0.07 14.64 5.01
CA ALA A 58 1.49 14.88 5.30
C ALA A 58 2.10 16.03 4.48
N GLY A 59 1.33 16.70 3.62
CA GLY A 59 1.78 17.88 2.89
C GLY A 59 2.15 17.66 1.42
N HIS A 60 1.91 16.47 0.85
CA HIS A 60 2.05 16.24 -0.59
C HIS A 60 1.06 17.09 -1.38
N ARG A 61 1.50 17.69 -2.49
CA ARG A 61 0.70 18.59 -3.34
C ARG A 61 0.95 18.37 -4.83
N GLY A 62 1.90 17.51 -5.22
CA GLY A 62 2.14 17.11 -6.60
C GLY A 62 0.98 16.30 -7.18
N PRO A 63 0.92 16.09 -8.50
CA PRO A 63 -0.10 15.25 -9.13
C PRO A 63 -0.12 13.85 -8.51
N CYS A 64 -1.31 13.36 -8.16
CA CYS A 64 -1.47 12.06 -7.53
C CYS A 64 -2.67 11.31 -8.11
N TRP A 65 -2.48 10.04 -8.41
CA TRP A 65 -3.56 9.18 -8.92
C TRP A 65 -3.81 8.03 -7.97
N GLY A 66 -5.09 7.73 -7.72
CA GLY A 66 -5.53 6.51 -7.04
C GLY A 66 -6.27 5.62 -8.02
N ILE A 67 -5.71 4.45 -8.33
CA ILE A 67 -6.29 3.50 -9.27
C ILE A 67 -6.97 2.39 -8.50
N GLU A 68 -8.26 2.20 -8.74
CA GLU A 68 -9.05 1.18 -8.07
C GLU A 68 -10.00 0.51 -9.05
N LEU A 69 -10.07 -0.82 -9.00
CA LEU A 69 -10.95 -1.60 -9.86
C LEU A 69 -12.42 -1.48 -9.45
N ASP A 70 -12.70 -1.45 -8.14
CA ASP A 70 -14.06 -1.32 -7.62
C ASP A 70 -14.50 0.16 -7.67
N PRO A 71 -15.56 0.49 -8.47
CA PRO A 71 -16.06 1.86 -8.54
C PRO A 71 -16.49 2.44 -7.19
N GLN A 72 -16.88 1.61 -6.24
CA GLN A 72 -17.25 2.06 -4.90
C GLN A 72 -16.02 2.58 -4.13
N GLY A 73 -14.87 1.88 -4.20
CA GLY A 73 -13.62 2.37 -3.62
C GLY A 73 -13.20 3.71 -4.23
N THR A 74 -13.26 3.81 -5.57
CA THR A 74 -12.99 5.07 -6.29
C THR A 74 -13.91 6.20 -5.84
N ALA A 75 -15.21 5.93 -5.64
CA ALA A 75 -16.17 6.94 -5.17
C ALA A 75 -15.87 7.42 -3.74
N LEU A 76 -15.41 6.52 -2.84
CA LEU A 76 -14.98 6.89 -1.49
C LEU A 76 -13.77 7.83 -1.52
N LEU A 77 -12.74 7.51 -2.33
CA LEU A 77 -11.59 8.38 -2.53
C LEU A 77 -11.98 9.74 -3.13
N GLN A 78 -12.85 9.75 -4.14
CA GLN A 78 -13.31 10.99 -4.78
C GLN A 78 -14.02 11.91 -3.78
N ARG A 79 -14.89 11.33 -2.95
CA ARG A 79 -15.57 12.07 -1.89
C ARG A 79 -14.56 12.64 -0.88
N ALA A 80 -13.64 11.81 -0.41
CA ALA A 80 -12.62 12.21 0.57
C ALA A 80 -11.72 13.33 0.02
N ALA A 81 -11.23 13.21 -1.21
CA ALA A 81 -10.39 14.21 -1.86
C ALA A 81 -11.11 15.56 -2.00
N ARG A 82 -12.36 15.54 -2.45
CA ARG A 82 -13.18 16.76 -2.59
C ARG A 82 -13.39 17.45 -1.24
N GLU A 83 -13.81 16.70 -0.21
CA GLU A 83 -14.15 17.26 1.10
C GLU A 83 -12.93 17.66 1.94
N SER A 84 -11.75 17.14 1.59
CA SER A 84 -10.47 17.51 2.22
C SER A 84 -9.67 18.55 1.44
N GLY A 85 -10.20 19.09 0.32
CA GLY A 85 -9.48 20.06 -0.50
C GLY A 85 -8.28 19.50 -1.23
N ALA A 86 -8.23 18.17 -1.45
CA ALA A 86 -7.13 17.46 -2.11
C ALA A 86 -7.30 17.43 -3.64
N ALA A 87 -7.45 18.58 -4.28
CA ALA A 87 -7.74 18.71 -5.71
C ALA A 87 -6.65 18.12 -6.64
N HIS A 88 -5.44 17.88 -6.12
CA HIS A 88 -4.33 17.25 -6.86
C HIS A 88 -4.43 15.71 -6.88
N ILE A 89 -5.36 15.10 -6.13
CA ILE A 89 -5.63 13.67 -6.17
C ILE A 89 -6.71 13.38 -7.21
N THR A 90 -6.39 12.54 -8.18
CA THR A 90 -7.30 12.10 -9.25
C THR A 90 -7.64 10.61 -9.05
N PRO A 91 -8.83 10.30 -8.54
CA PRO A 91 -9.32 8.92 -8.46
C PRO A 91 -9.69 8.39 -9.86
N LEU A 92 -9.28 7.16 -10.17
CA LEU A 92 -9.57 6.51 -11.44
C LEU A 92 -10.12 5.09 -11.20
N SER A 93 -11.31 4.82 -11.70
CA SER A 93 -11.84 3.45 -11.73
C SER A 93 -11.26 2.73 -12.94
N ALA A 94 -10.29 1.84 -12.72
CA ALA A 94 -9.60 1.14 -13.78
C ALA A 94 -8.92 -0.14 -13.30
N ASP A 95 -8.74 -1.08 -14.22
CA ASP A 95 -7.88 -2.24 -14.00
C ASP A 95 -6.41 -1.82 -14.20
N LEU A 96 -5.55 -2.10 -13.23
CA LEU A 96 -4.13 -1.78 -13.35
C LEU A 96 -3.43 -2.56 -14.48
N ARG A 97 -4.01 -3.68 -14.94
CA ARG A 97 -3.54 -4.44 -16.11
C ARG A 97 -3.86 -3.74 -17.45
N ALA A 98 -4.79 -2.79 -17.43
CA ALA A 98 -5.22 -2.01 -18.59
C ALA A 98 -5.30 -0.51 -18.23
N LEU A 99 -4.14 0.05 -17.89
CA LEU A 99 -4.03 1.43 -17.41
C LEU A 99 -4.57 2.44 -18.44
N PRO A 100 -5.40 3.42 -18.02
CA PRO A 100 -5.94 4.45 -18.88
C PRO A 100 -4.85 5.26 -19.60
N PRO A 101 -5.07 5.69 -20.86
CA PRO A 101 -4.12 6.52 -21.61
C PRO A 101 -3.82 7.88 -20.96
N ALA A 102 -4.74 8.39 -20.15
CA ALA A 102 -4.58 9.66 -19.43
C ALA A 102 -3.50 9.64 -18.34
N LEU A 103 -3.03 8.44 -17.93
CA LEU A 103 -1.94 8.33 -16.97
C LEU A 103 -0.58 8.61 -17.63
N PRO A 104 0.29 9.42 -17.00
CA PRO A 104 1.63 9.66 -17.50
C PRO A 104 2.39 8.34 -17.65
N ARG A 105 3.01 8.11 -18.79
CA ARG A 105 3.94 7.00 -19.03
C ARG A 105 5.36 7.48 -18.78
N ALA A 106 6.15 6.69 -18.05
CA ALA A 106 7.53 7.01 -17.67
C ALA A 106 7.67 8.43 -17.05
N GLY A 107 6.66 8.87 -16.30
CA GLY A 107 6.59 10.23 -15.75
C GLY A 107 6.46 10.33 -14.23
N LEU A 108 6.22 9.20 -13.55
CA LEU A 108 5.98 9.24 -12.10
C LEU A 108 7.26 9.07 -11.30
N ASP A 109 7.34 9.80 -10.21
CA ASP A 109 8.40 9.69 -9.20
C ASP A 109 8.19 8.48 -8.29
N LEU A 110 6.92 8.18 -7.98
CA LEU A 110 6.53 7.16 -7.01
C LEU A 110 5.28 6.41 -7.46
N VAL A 111 5.34 5.10 -7.36
CA VAL A 111 4.18 4.22 -7.40
C VAL A 111 4.15 3.43 -6.09
N SER A 112 2.97 3.33 -5.46
CA SER A 112 2.74 2.45 -4.31
C SER A 112 1.74 1.36 -4.67
N CYS A 113 1.80 0.25 -3.95
CA CYS A 113 0.77 -0.78 -3.97
C CYS A 113 0.74 -1.53 -2.63
N ASN A 114 -0.43 -1.56 -2.01
CA ASN A 114 -0.74 -2.51 -0.93
C ASN A 114 -1.62 -3.62 -1.50
N PRO A 115 -1.04 -4.65 -2.13
CA PRO A 115 -1.83 -5.64 -2.84
C PRO A 115 -2.63 -6.49 -1.85
N PRO A 116 -3.83 -6.97 -2.23
CA PRO A 116 -4.57 -7.90 -1.41
C PRO A 116 -3.69 -9.14 -1.15
N TYR A 117 -3.59 -9.56 0.11
CA TYR A 117 -2.79 -10.72 0.52
C TYR A 117 -3.49 -12.00 0.07
N PHE A 118 -3.25 -12.40 -1.17
CA PHE A 118 -3.69 -13.71 -1.62
C PHE A 118 -2.86 -14.79 -0.94
N THR A 119 -3.48 -15.55 -0.07
CA THR A 119 -2.97 -16.83 0.36
C THR A 119 -3.06 -17.77 -0.85
N GLY A 120 -2.04 -17.80 -1.67
CA GLY A 120 -1.81 -18.85 -2.65
C GLY A 120 -1.43 -20.15 -1.95
N GLY A 121 -2.34 -20.65 -1.11
CA GLY A 121 -2.35 -22.04 -0.69
C GLY A 121 -3.04 -22.82 -1.80
N PHE A 122 -2.48 -23.98 -2.17
CA PHE A 122 -2.99 -24.97 -3.10
C PHE A 122 -4.47 -24.78 -3.46
N VAL A 123 -4.72 -24.52 -4.73
CA VAL A 123 -6.07 -24.45 -5.29
C VAL A 123 -6.83 -25.68 -4.83
N SER A 124 -7.78 -25.50 -3.91
CA SER A 124 -8.74 -26.55 -3.60
C SER A 124 -9.42 -26.92 -4.91
N SER A 125 -9.21 -28.17 -5.34
CA SER A 125 -9.72 -28.77 -6.57
C SER A 125 -11.24 -28.96 -6.56
N LYS A 126 -12.02 -28.03 -5.96
CA LYS A 126 -13.48 -28.00 -6.08
C LYS A 126 -13.87 -27.20 -7.32
N PRO A 127 -14.36 -27.85 -8.39
CA PRO A 127 -14.83 -27.15 -9.58
C PRO A 127 -16.01 -26.25 -9.21
N GLY A 128 -15.95 -24.96 -9.60
CA GLY A 128 -17.10 -24.06 -9.57
C GLY A 128 -17.00 -22.79 -8.72
N ARG A 129 -15.97 -22.61 -7.85
CA ARG A 129 -15.76 -21.36 -7.10
C ARG A 129 -14.38 -20.73 -7.28
N GLY A 130 -13.46 -21.41 -7.94
CA GLY A 130 -12.09 -20.96 -8.16
C GLY A 130 -11.92 -20.04 -9.38
N ALA A 131 -12.58 -20.36 -10.48
CA ALA A 131 -12.40 -19.66 -11.76
C ALA A 131 -12.78 -18.15 -11.68
N ALA A 132 -13.95 -17.84 -11.08
CA ALA A 132 -14.41 -16.46 -10.96
C ALA A 132 -13.55 -15.58 -10.01
N ARG A 133 -12.77 -16.20 -9.09
CA ARG A 133 -11.82 -15.47 -8.23
C ARG A 133 -10.46 -15.26 -8.90
N HIS A 134 -10.06 -16.13 -9.84
CA HIS A 134 -8.80 -15.98 -10.58
C HIS A 134 -8.85 -14.86 -11.63
N GLU A 135 -10.01 -14.58 -12.20
CA GLU A 135 -10.17 -13.51 -13.21
C GLU A 135 -10.15 -12.10 -12.59
N LEU A 136 -10.40 -11.99 -11.28
CA LEU A 136 -10.45 -10.70 -10.57
C LEU A 136 -9.18 -10.39 -9.76
N SER A 137 -8.23 -11.32 -9.65
CA SER A 137 -7.04 -11.14 -8.83
C SER A 137 -5.86 -10.68 -9.67
N CYS A 138 -5.40 -9.46 -9.37
CA CYS A 138 -4.13 -8.92 -9.85
C CYS A 138 -2.96 -9.67 -9.19
N THR A 139 -1.94 -10.05 -9.96
CA THR A 139 -0.71 -10.68 -9.46
C THR A 139 0.34 -9.62 -9.11
N ILE A 140 1.42 -10.04 -8.42
CA ILE A 140 2.54 -9.13 -8.15
C ILE A 140 3.29 -8.73 -9.43
N GLU A 141 3.29 -9.62 -10.43
CA GLU A 141 3.84 -9.37 -11.75
C GLU A 141 3.06 -8.27 -12.47
N ASP A 142 1.72 -8.28 -12.37
CA ASP A 142 0.86 -7.23 -12.93
C ASP A 142 1.13 -5.87 -12.28
N VAL A 143 1.29 -5.85 -10.94
CA VAL A 143 1.65 -4.63 -10.20
C VAL A 143 2.99 -4.08 -10.66
N CYS A 144 4.01 -4.94 -10.77
CA CYS A 144 5.35 -4.52 -11.19
C CYS A 144 5.36 -4.05 -12.65
N ALA A 145 4.60 -4.70 -13.54
CA ALA A 145 4.46 -4.29 -14.94
C ALA A 145 3.77 -2.92 -15.06
N ALA A 146 2.66 -2.72 -14.34
CA ALA A 146 1.97 -1.43 -14.29
C ALA A 146 2.88 -0.32 -13.76
N ALA A 147 3.59 -0.57 -12.66
CA ALA A 147 4.52 0.38 -12.09
C ALA A 147 5.66 0.74 -13.05
N ALA A 148 6.22 -0.25 -13.76
CA ALA A 148 7.28 -0.04 -14.74
C ALA A 148 6.87 0.84 -15.92
N LEU A 149 5.58 0.78 -16.33
CA LEU A 149 5.03 1.64 -17.37
C LEU A 149 4.87 3.09 -16.91
N LEU A 150 4.61 3.31 -15.62
CA LEU A 150 4.32 4.62 -15.07
C LEU A 150 5.56 5.34 -14.59
N LEU A 151 6.53 4.61 -14.01
CA LEU A 151 7.71 5.19 -13.39
C LEU A 151 8.69 5.75 -14.41
N LYS A 152 9.19 6.97 -14.14
CA LYS A 152 10.37 7.52 -14.83
C LYS A 152 11.64 6.76 -14.42
N ASP A 153 12.73 6.99 -15.13
CA ASP A 153 14.06 6.50 -14.73
C ASP A 153 14.41 7.01 -13.34
N GLY A 154 14.83 6.10 -12.46
CA GLY A 154 15.09 6.41 -11.06
C GLY A 154 13.83 6.59 -10.19
N GLY A 155 12.63 6.54 -10.76
CA GLY A 155 11.37 6.51 -10.02
C GLY A 155 11.24 5.26 -9.15
N ARG A 156 10.39 5.30 -8.14
CA ARG A 156 10.33 4.30 -7.08
C ARG A 156 9.01 3.54 -7.06
N LEU A 157 9.08 2.20 -6.94
CA LEU A 157 7.96 1.35 -6.54
C LEU A 157 8.09 1.00 -5.06
N CYS A 158 7.09 1.34 -4.26
CA CYS A 158 6.98 0.90 -2.87
C CYS A 158 5.80 -0.06 -2.72
N LEU A 159 6.04 -1.22 -2.12
CA LEU A 159 4.99 -2.19 -1.83
C LEU A 159 5.18 -2.85 -0.47
N CYS A 160 4.14 -3.45 0.05
CA CYS A 160 4.21 -4.33 1.22
C CYS A 160 3.60 -5.68 0.91
N ASN A 161 4.06 -6.72 1.60
CA ASN A 161 3.48 -8.06 1.48
C ASN A 161 3.90 -8.95 2.67
N ARG A 162 3.38 -10.17 2.73
CA ARG A 162 3.77 -11.18 3.71
C ARG A 162 5.19 -11.69 3.43
N PRO A 163 6.01 -12.00 4.46
CA PRO A 163 7.40 -12.46 4.28
C PRO A 163 7.55 -13.65 3.31
N ALA A 164 6.59 -14.56 3.31
CA ALA A 164 6.57 -15.70 2.38
C ALA A 164 6.57 -15.31 0.89
N ARG A 165 6.18 -14.06 0.56
CA ARG A 165 6.12 -13.57 -0.83
C ARG A 165 7.32 -12.68 -1.20
N LEU A 166 8.30 -12.55 -0.31
CA LEU A 166 9.42 -11.63 -0.53
C LEU A 166 10.23 -11.97 -1.79
N ALA A 167 10.56 -13.24 -1.97
CA ALA A 167 11.32 -13.68 -3.14
C ALA A 167 10.55 -13.40 -4.45
N ASP A 168 9.24 -13.69 -4.48
CA ASP A 168 8.40 -13.45 -5.65
C ASP A 168 8.34 -11.95 -5.98
N CYS A 169 8.16 -11.11 -4.97
CA CYS A 169 8.14 -9.65 -5.17
C CYS A 169 9.46 -9.11 -5.73
N MET A 170 10.61 -9.59 -5.22
CA MET A 170 11.92 -9.18 -5.72
C MET A 170 12.16 -9.65 -7.18
N VAL A 171 11.76 -10.87 -7.50
CA VAL A 171 11.86 -11.41 -8.87
C VAL A 171 10.98 -10.60 -9.82
N ALA A 172 9.70 -10.39 -9.46
CA ALA A 172 8.77 -9.63 -10.29
C ALA A 172 9.26 -8.19 -10.54
N MET A 173 9.78 -7.51 -9.52
CA MET A 173 10.37 -6.19 -9.66
C MET A 173 11.54 -6.20 -10.66
N ARG A 174 12.51 -7.11 -10.50
CA ARG A 174 13.70 -7.17 -11.36
C ARG A 174 13.36 -7.53 -12.80
N LEU A 175 12.40 -8.43 -13.04
CA LEU A 175 11.92 -8.77 -14.39
C LEU A 175 11.34 -7.54 -15.11
N GLN A 176 10.83 -6.57 -14.39
CA GLN A 176 10.30 -5.31 -14.92
C GLN A 176 11.34 -4.16 -14.88
N GLY A 177 12.62 -4.45 -14.63
CA GLY A 177 13.69 -3.44 -14.56
C GLY A 177 13.56 -2.49 -13.36
N ILE A 178 12.92 -2.94 -12.29
CA ILE A 178 12.83 -2.22 -11.01
C ILE A 178 13.75 -2.93 -10.02
N GLU A 179 14.90 -2.36 -9.70
CA GLU A 179 15.87 -2.96 -8.79
C GLU A 179 15.49 -2.71 -7.34
N PRO A 180 15.30 -3.76 -6.49
CA PRO A 180 15.04 -3.63 -5.06
C PRO A 180 16.16 -2.85 -4.36
N LYS A 181 15.80 -1.86 -3.54
CA LYS A 181 16.76 -0.92 -2.91
C LYS A 181 16.69 -0.87 -1.40
N ARG A 182 15.50 -0.97 -0.82
CA ARG A 182 15.34 -0.96 0.63
C ARG A 182 14.32 -2.02 1.03
N LEU A 183 14.67 -2.80 2.04
CA LEU A 183 13.79 -3.79 2.65
C LEU A 183 13.70 -3.50 4.15
N ARG A 184 12.48 -3.50 4.67
CA ARG A 184 12.19 -3.36 6.07
C ARG A 184 11.17 -4.39 6.51
N PHE A 185 11.47 -5.15 7.57
CA PHE A 185 10.50 -6.05 8.18
C PHE A 185 9.69 -5.34 9.27
N VAL A 186 8.47 -5.84 9.48
CA VAL A 186 7.58 -5.38 10.54
C VAL A 186 7.28 -6.56 11.47
N ARG A 187 7.50 -6.34 12.77
CA ARG A 187 7.27 -7.32 13.83
C ARG A 187 6.28 -6.79 14.85
N GLN A 188 5.51 -7.68 15.45
CA GLN A 188 4.69 -7.28 16.60
C GLN A 188 5.57 -6.90 17.78
N ARG A 189 6.58 -7.73 18.10
CA ARG A 189 7.60 -7.57 19.15
C ARG A 189 8.96 -8.00 18.62
N PRO A 190 10.09 -7.60 19.24
CA PRO A 190 11.42 -7.94 18.77
C PRO A 190 11.65 -9.44 18.59
N GLU A 191 11.12 -10.28 19.47
CA GLU A 191 11.27 -11.74 19.48
C GLU A 191 10.31 -12.47 18.53
N LYS A 192 9.30 -11.78 17.99
CA LYS A 192 8.33 -12.40 17.07
C LYS A 192 8.86 -12.40 15.63
N THR A 193 8.45 -13.39 14.85
CA THR A 193 8.71 -13.43 13.41
C THR A 193 8.04 -12.25 12.72
N PRO A 194 8.65 -11.68 11.66
CA PRO A 194 8.00 -10.64 10.87
C PRO A 194 6.68 -11.14 10.28
N TRP A 195 5.67 -10.29 10.28
CA TRP A 195 4.37 -10.59 9.67
C TRP A 195 4.14 -9.80 8.37
N LEU A 196 4.94 -8.75 8.15
CA LEU A 196 4.91 -7.90 6.98
C LEU A 196 6.34 -7.52 6.58
N PHE A 197 6.56 -7.24 5.31
CA PHE A 197 7.71 -6.47 4.85
C PHE A 197 7.24 -5.25 4.03
N LEU A 198 8.09 -4.23 4.03
CA LEU A 198 8.01 -3.05 3.19
C LEU A 198 9.21 -3.11 2.23
N LEU A 199 8.96 -3.03 0.94
CA LEU A 199 9.98 -3.14 -0.10
C LEU A 199 9.90 -1.93 -1.03
N ASP A 200 11.05 -1.32 -1.28
CA ASP A 200 11.24 -0.21 -2.19
C ASP A 200 12.21 -0.65 -3.29
N GLY A 201 11.86 -0.36 -4.54
CA GLY A 201 12.74 -0.58 -5.68
C GLY A 201 12.78 0.64 -6.59
N ARG A 202 13.87 0.74 -7.36
CA ARG A 202 14.13 1.87 -8.25
C ARG A 202 14.13 1.43 -9.71
N ARG A 203 13.36 2.12 -10.54
CA ARG A 203 13.33 1.90 -12.00
C ARG A 203 14.73 2.16 -12.57
N HIS A 204 15.25 1.18 -13.32
CA HIS A 204 16.62 1.15 -13.88
C HIS A 204 17.73 1.44 -12.85
N GLY A 205 17.48 1.06 -11.58
CA GLY A 205 18.46 1.18 -10.49
C GLY A 205 19.64 0.22 -10.67
N ARG A 206 20.81 0.60 -10.16
CA ARG A 206 21.96 -0.31 -10.05
C ARG A 206 21.71 -1.32 -8.93
N PRO A 207 22.29 -2.53 -8.97
CA PRO A 207 22.19 -3.52 -7.89
C PRO A 207 22.60 -2.97 -6.52
N GLY A 208 22.03 -3.55 -5.47
CA GLY A 208 22.35 -3.21 -4.07
C GLY A 208 21.09 -2.97 -3.23
N LEU A 209 20.83 -3.89 -2.30
CA LEU A 209 19.72 -3.85 -1.37
C LEU A 209 20.20 -3.46 0.02
N ALA A 210 19.62 -2.41 0.61
CA ALA A 210 19.83 -2.02 2.00
C ALA A 210 18.75 -2.64 2.90
N LEU A 211 19.17 -3.34 3.94
CA LEU A 211 18.29 -3.80 4.99
C LEU A 211 18.15 -2.67 6.03
N MET A 212 16.91 -2.27 6.29
CA MET A 212 16.60 -1.29 7.34
C MET A 212 16.35 -2.01 8.67
N PRO A 213 16.56 -1.35 9.82
CA PRO A 213 16.13 -1.87 11.10
C PRO A 213 14.64 -2.23 11.09
N ASP A 214 14.27 -3.35 11.72
CA ASP A 214 12.88 -3.78 11.79
C ASP A 214 12.00 -2.71 12.45
N LEU A 215 10.77 -2.55 11.97
CA LEU A 215 9.75 -1.78 12.66
C LEU A 215 9.03 -2.68 13.66
N VAL A 216 9.10 -2.32 14.94
CA VAL A 216 8.42 -3.03 16.02
C VAL A 216 7.14 -2.28 16.40
N ILE A 217 6.02 -3.00 16.46
CA ILE A 217 4.70 -2.42 16.73
C ILE A 217 4.54 -2.08 18.22
N GLU A 218 4.87 -3.02 19.10
CA GLU A 218 4.68 -2.87 20.55
C GLU A 218 5.98 -2.39 21.23
N ALA A 219 5.85 -1.46 22.17
CA ALA A 219 6.94 -1.06 23.05
C ALA A 219 7.29 -2.16 24.08
N ALA A 220 8.51 -2.17 24.58
CA ALA A 220 8.96 -3.15 25.57
C ALA A 220 8.14 -3.10 26.87
N GLU A 221 7.75 -1.89 27.28
CA GLU A 221 6.95 -1.64 28.49
C GLU A 221 5.43 -1.80 28.25
N GLY A 222 5.03 -2.23 27.09
CA GLY A 222 3.62 -2.33 26.68
C GLY A 222 3.12 -1.11 25.89
N GLY A 223 2.00 -1.28 25.22
CA GLY A 223 1.46 -0.26 24.30
C GLY A 223 2.20 -0.22 22.96
N PHE A 224 1.99 0.85 22.20
CA PHE A 224 2.60 1.00 20.88
C PHE A 224 3.97 1.67 20.93
N SER A 225 4.87 1.23 20.05
CA SER A 225 6.20 1.83 19.94
C SER A 225 6.11 3.30 19.53
N ALA A 226 7.10 4.09 19.94
CA ALA A 226 7.20 5.50 19.56
C ALA A 226 7.20 5.68 18.02
N GLU A 227 7.78 4.74 17.29
CA GLU A 227 7.81 4.77 15.84
C GLU A 227 6.43 4.53 15.24
N LEU A 228 5.68 3.54 15.71
CA LEU A 228 4.30 3.34 15.25
C LEU A 228 3.43 4.55 15.57
N LEU A 229 3.55 5.10 16.78
CA LEU A 229 2.82 6.32 17.16
C LEU A 229 3.14 7.49 16.21
N ARG A 230 4.42 7.64 15.82
CA ARG A 230 4.82 8.65 14.82
C ARG A 230 4.14 8.42 13.47
N VAL A 231 4.08 7.17 12.99
CA VAL A 231 3.38 6.81 11.74
C VAL A 231 1.91 7.20 11.80
N TYR A 232 1.26 7.02 12.95
CA TYR A 232 -0.14 7.42 13.17
C TYR A 232 -0.31 8.89 13.56
N GLY A 233 0.77 9.67 13.65
CA GLY A 233 0.72 11.10 13.91
C GLY A 233 1.07 11.52 15.34
N GLY A 234 1.68 10.64 16.13
CA GLY A 234 2.16 10.94 17.49
C GLY A 234 1.12 10.77 18.61
N PRO A 235 1.53 10.93 19.87
CA PRO A 235 0.65 10.78 21.02
C PRO A 235 -0.40 11.89 21.02
N GLY A 236 -1.68 11.58 20.80
CA GLY A 236 -2.71 12.60 20.92
C GLY A 236 -4.07 12.35 20.29
N ARG A 237 -4.24 11.40 19.38
CA ARG A 237 -5.55 10.94 18.93
C ARG A 237 -5.52 9.45 18.65
N GLN A 238 -6.34 8.74 19.41
CA GLN A 238 -6.52 7.30 19.33
C GLN A 238 -7.38 6.91 18.10
N ALA A 239 -6.75 6.80 16.91
CA ALA A 239 -7.16 5.70 16.06
C ALA A 239 -6.41 4.48 16.60
N ARG A 240 -7.08 3.55 17.25
CA ARG A 240 -6.47 2.27 17.61
C ARG A 240 -6.06 1.61 16.29
N PRO A 241 -4.76 1.23 16.09
CA PRO A 241 -4.40 0.42 14.94
C PRO A 241 -5.24 -0.85 14.98
N ASP A 242 -5.93 -1.18 13.88
CA ASP A 242 -6.53 -2.50 13.69
C ASP A 242 -5.37 -3.50 13.56
N LEU A 243 -4.94 -4.03 14.69
CA LEU A 243 -3.97 -5.12 14.71
C LEU A 243 -4.68 -6.37 14.18
N PRO A 244 -4.01 -7.18 13.33
CA PRO A 244 -4.59 -8.44 12.88
C PRO A 244 -4.97 -9.27 14.11
N GLU A 245 -6.27 -9.63 14.21
CA GLU A 245 -6.76 -10.52 15.25
C GLU A 245 -5.85 -11.74 15.35
N LYS A 246 -5.49 -12.12 16.56
CA LYS A 246 -4.79 -13.38 16.86
C LYS A 246 -5.64 -14.53 16.34
N LYS A 247 -5.44 -14.94 15.09
CA LYS A 247 -5.86 -16.27 14.68
C LYS A 247 -4.99 -17.23 15.49
N GLY A 248 -5.66 -17.97 16.38
CA GLY A 248 -5.05 -18.89 17.29
C GLY A 248 -3.97 -19.73 16.61
N GLU A 249 -2.86 -19.91 17.29
CA GLU A 249 -1.83 -20.88 16.98
C GLU A 249 -2.47 -22.26 17.00
N SER A 250 -2.94 -22.73 15.84
CA SER A 250 -3.15 -24.15 15.59
C SER A 250 -1.92 -24.61 14.81
N GLY A 251 -1.17 -25.47 15.48
CA GLY A 251 0.16 -25.93 15.17
C GLY A 251 0.37 -26.48 13.76
N PHE A 252 1.66 -26.41 13.39
CA PHE A 252 2.43 -27.05 12.30
C PHE A 252 2.11 -26.62 10.88
#